data_793cc570018c1841f86ff4cfbe705196
#
_entry.id   793cc570018c1841f86ff4cfbe705196
#
_cell.length_a   1.000
_cell.length_b   1.000
_cell.length_c   1.000
_cell.angle_alpha   90.00
_cell.angle_beta   90.00
_cell.angle_gamma   90.00
#
_symmetry.space_group_name_H-M   'P 1'
#
loop_
_entity.id
_entity.type
_entity.pdbx_description
1 polymer ?
#
loop_
_entity_poly.entity_id
_entity_poly.type
_entity_poly.pdbx_seq_one_letter_code
_entity_poly.pdbx_strand_id
1 'polypeptide(L)'
;MKKIDLIFVIVSMAISFTSYLATFQMLIPIGIFAIYLVYYFVLIRKKIKQYISKVEIVHACYHFINSFVITMSVKESWEEAYANGLRLAPKSLTQETDEIENMTILERINFLRSYFNLAIYKMFINIIVLYQEQGGNILVLSESLVRECTRVEKTLSESVSIGNRHLAEFLVLWLLSFFILIFLRFALSQFYTQMISSPLMIALISGFYLIFLISIHLFLLKYTSLSIKEDSENV
;
A
#
# COMPACT_ATOMS: atom_id res chain seq x y z
N MET A 1 4.38 -2.92 -10.50
CA MET A 1 5.53 -3.57 -9.84
C MET A 1 6.88 -3.03 -10.31
N LYS A 2 7.22 -3.13 -11.60
CA LYS A 2 8.50 -2.60 -12.13
C LYS A 2 8.78 -1.11 -11.80
N LYS A 3 7.73 -0.27 -11.74
CA LYS A 3 7.88 1.17 -11.40
C LYS A 3 8.31 1.41 -9.96
N ILE A 4 7.79 0.65 -8.99
CA ILE A 4 8.14 0.79 -7.57
C ILE A 4 9.57 0.32 -7.33
N ASP A 5 9.95 -0.83 -7.93
CA ASP A 5 11.32 -1.35 -7.87
C ASP A 5 12.32 -0.32 -8.43
N LEU A 6 11.99 0.33 -9.57
CA LEU A 6 12.82 1.35 -10.18
C LEU A 6 12.97 2.59 -9.29
N ILE A 7 11.87 3.09 -8.72
CA ILE A 7 11.90 4.25 -7.81
C ILE A 7 12.81 3.97 -6.62
N PHE A 8 12.73 2.76 -6.05
CA PHE A 8 13.56 2.41 -4.90
C PHE A 8 15.04 2.34 -5.24
N VAL A 9 15.40 1.80 -6.41
CA VAL A 9 16.79 1.79 -6.90
C VAL A 9 17.30 3.23 -7.08
N ILE A 10 16.51 4.12 -7.68
CA ILE A 10 16.87 5.55 -7.84
C ILE A 10 17.09 6.22 -6.48
N VAL A 11 16.19 6.00 -5.52
CA VAL A 11 16.31 6.55 -4.17
C VAL A 11 17.57 6.01 -3.46
N SER A 12 17.83 4.71 -3.56
CA SER A 12 19.03 4.10 -2.99
C SER A 12 20.31 4.67 -3.61
N MET A 13 20.31 4.93 -4.92
CA MET A 13 21.42 5.57 -5.61
C MET A 13 21.62 7.02 -5.16
N ALA A 14 20.54 7.78 -4.98
CA ALA A 14 20.60 9.15 -4.48
C ALA A 14 21.18 9.20 -3.04
N ILE A 15 20.75 8.30 -2.16
CA ILE A 15 21.26 8.19 -0.78
C ILE A 15 22.75 7.81 -0.80
N SER A 16 23.13 6.86 -1.63
CA SER A 16 24.54 6.48 -1.82
C SER A 16 25.39 7.66 -2.32
N PHE A 17 24.84 8.45 -3.25
CA PHE A 17 25.51 9.65 -3.74
C PHE A 17 25.70 10.71 -2.63
N THR A 18 24.72 10.92 -1.75
CA THR A 18 24.91 11.83 -0.59
C THR A 18 26.02 11.32 0.34
N SER A 19 26.16 10.02 0.52
CA SER A 19 27.24 9.46 1.33
C SER A 19 28.61 9.63 0.68
N TYR A 20 28.68 9.57 -0.66
CA TYR A 20 29.88 9.93 -1.39
C TYR A 20 30.26 11.39 -1.18
N LEU A 21 29.32 12.32 -1.32
CA LEU A 21 29.54 13.73 -1.07
C LEU A 21 30.02 14.02 0.36
N ALA A 22 29.54 13.26 1.33
CA ALA A 22 29.95 13.39 2.73
C ALA A 22 31.37 12.86 3.00
N THR A 23 31.79 11.75 2.36
CA THR A 23 33.02 11.06 2.72
C THR A 23 34.15 11.19 1.69
N PHE A 24 33.84 11.44 0.42
CA PHE A 24 34.73 11.33 -0.74
C PHE A 24 35.50 10.00 -0.83
N GLN A 25 35.02 8.97 -0.16
CA GLN A 25 35.57 7.62 -0.21
C GLN A 25 34.61 6.71 -0.98
N MET A 26 35.05 6.04 -2.04
CA MET A 26 34.19 5.21 -2.89
C MET A 26 33.68 3.94 -2.21
N LEU A 27 34.37 3.41 -1.22
CA LEU A 27 33.99 2.16 -0.55
C LEU A 27 32.71 2.28 0.27
N ILE A 28 32.50 3.43 0.93
CA ILE A 28 31.33 3.67 1.81
C ILE A 28 30.02 3.74 1.03
N PRO A 29 29.89 4.56 -0.02
CA PRO A 29 28.67 4.60 -0.82
C PRO A 29 28.32 3.27 -1.48
N ILE A 30 29.31 2.51 -1.93
CA ILE A 30 29.08 1.17 -2.50
C ILE A 30 28.51 0.22 -1.43
N GLY A 31 29.07 0.23 -0.23
CA GLY A 31 28.57 -0.56 0.90
C GLY A 31 27.15 -0.16 1.30
N ILE A 32 26.86 1.13 1.43
CA ILE A 32 25.52 1.66 1.73
C ILE A 32 24.54 1.26 0.64
N PHE A 33 24.88 1.45 -0.62
CA PHE A 33 24.02 1.05 -1.74
C PHE A 33 23.67 -0.44 -1.71
N ALA A 34 24.67 -1.30 -1.50
CA ALA A 34 24.45 -2.74 -1.41
C ALA A 34 23.53 -3.11 -0.24
N ILE A 35 23.75 -2.53 0.95
CA ILE A 35 22.89 -2.76 2.14
C ILE A 35 21.45 -2.34 1.86
N TYR A 36 21.22 -1.18 1.25
CA TYR A 36 19.87 -0.71 0.93
C TYR A 36 19.19 -1.59 -0.11
N LEU A 37 19.88 -2.06 -1.13
CA LEU A 37 19.33 -2.98 -2.11
C LEU A 37 18.94 -4.32 -1.48
N VAL A 38 19.85 -4.94 -0.71
CA VAL A 38 19.56 -6.20 -0.01
C VAL A 38 18.36 -6.03 0.91
N TYR A 39 18.32 -4.96 1.70
CA TYR A 39 17.22 -4.64 2.58
C TYR A 39 15.88 -4.51 1.84
N TYR A 40 15.86 -3.83 0.71
CA TYR A 40 14.67 -3.69 -0.12
C TYR A 40 14.16 -5.03 -0.65
N PHE A 41 15.03 -5.77 -1.32
CA PHE A 41 14.62 -7.03 -1.98
C PHE A 41 14.20 -8.11 -0.98
N VAL A 42 14.87 -8.19 0.17
CA VAL A 42 14.61 -9.24 1.18
C VAL A 42 13.42 -8.90 2.06
N LEU A 43 13.32 -7.66 2.55
CA LEU A 43 12.37 -7.31 3.61
C LEU A 43 11.20 -6.46 3.11
N ILE A 44 11.46 -5.40 2.37
CA ILE A 44 10.43 -4.40 2.05
C ILE A 44 9.54 -4.82 0.89
N ARG A 45 10.12 -5.33 -0.18
CA ARG A 45 9.40 -5.64 -1.43
C ARG A 45 8.17 -6.52 -1.20
N LYS A 46 8.33 -7.57 -0.40
CA LYS A 46 7.24 -8.51 -0.08
C LYS A 46 6.13 -7.82 0.71
N LYS A 47 6.49 -7.02 1.73
CA LYS A 47 5.52 -6.32 2.58
C LYS A 47 4.73 -5.26 1.81
N ILE A 48 5.40 -4.45 1.01
CA ILE A 48 4.74 -3.43 0.16
C ILE A 48 3.79 -4.10 -0.83
N LYS A 49 4.22 -5.19 -1.47
CA LYS A 49 3.37 -5.93 -2.41
C LYS A 49 2.12 -6.48 -1.71
N GLN A 50 2.26 -7.07 -0.53
CA GLN A 50 1.13 -7.59 0.25
C GLN A 50 0.17 -6.47 0.67
N TYR A 51 0.72 -5.33 1.11
CA TYR A 51 -0.07 -4.17 1.50
C TYR A 51 -0.90 -3.62 0.33
N ILE A 52 -0.26 -3.36 -0.81
CA ILE A 52 -0.94 -2.85 -2.00
C ILE A 52 -2.02 -3.82 -2.47
N SER A 53 -1.71 -5.12 -2.54
CA SER A 53 -2.69 -6.14 -2.93
C SER A 53 -3.90 -6.17 -1.99
N LYS A 54 -3.70 -6.06 -0.68
CA LYS A 54 -4.81 -6.01 0.29
C LYS A 54 -5.67 -4.77 0.12
N VAL A 55 -5.07 -3.60 -0.04
CA VAL A 55 -5.82 -2.34 -0.28
C VAL A 55 -6.62 -2.44 -1.58
N GLU A 56 -6.03 -2.98 -2.65
CA GLU A 56 -6.73 -3.18 -3.94
C GLU A 56 -7.92 -4.14 -3.81
N ILE A 57 -7.77 -5.24 -3.06
CA ILE A 57 -8.84 -6.22 -2.83
C ILE A 57 -10.00 -5.57 -2.03
N VAL A 58 -9.69 -4.85 -0.96
CA VAL A 58 -10.69 -4.14 -0.15
C VAL A 58 -11.45 -3.14 -1.02
N HIS A 59 -10.74 -2.31 -1.76
CA HIS A 59 -11.35 -1.30 -2.64
C HIS A 59 -12.23 -1.94 -3.72
N ALA A 60 -11.77 -3.03 -4.34
CA ALA A 60 -12.53 -3.77 -5.34
C ALA A 60 -13.81 -4.39 -4.75
N CYS A 61 -13.73 -4.92 -3.53
CA CYS A 61 -14.89 -5.49 -2.84
C CYS A 61 -15.98 -4.44 -2.58
N TYR A 62 -15.61 -3.29 -2.00
CA TYR A 62 -16.58 -2.23 -1.70
C TYR A 62 -17.17 -1.63 -2.98
N HIS A 63 -16.35 -1.43 -4.00
CA HIS A 63 -16.82 -0.98 -5.31
C HIS A 63 -17.80 -2.00 -5.93
N PHE A 64 -17.48 -3.30 -5.85
CA PHE A 64 -18.34 -4.35 -6.35
C PHE A 64 -19.72 -4.29 -5.69
N ILE A 65 -19.77 -4.27 -4.36
CA ILE A 65 -21.03 -4.23 -3.60
C ILE A 65 -21.86 -2.98 -3.97
N ASN A 66 -21.25 -1.80 -3.93
CA ASN A 66 -21.94 -0.55 -4.24
C ASN A 66 -22.48 -0.53 -5.67
N SER A 67 -21.64 -0.87 -6.65
CA SER A 67 -22.03 -0.85 -8.06
C SER A 67 -23.09 -1.90 -8.36
N PHE A 68 -22.99 -3.08 -7.77
CA PHE A 68 -23.96 -4.15 -7.92
C PHE A 68 -25.34 -3.70 -7.41
N VAL A 69 -25.41 -3.22 -6.18
CA VAL A 69 -26.69 -2.79 -5.56
C VAL A 69 -27.32 -1.64 -6.33
N ILE A 70 -26.55 -0.64 -6.72
CA ILE A 70 -27.06 0.52 -7.49
C ILE A 70 -27.57 0.03 -8.86
N THR A 71 -26.82 -0.80 -9.57
CA THR A 71 -27.26 -1.28 -10.90
C THR A 71 -28.51 -2.13 -10.80
N MET A 72 -28.58 -3.03 -9.81
CA MET A 72 -29.77 -3.85 -9.56
C MET A 72 -31.00 -3.00 -9.23
N SER A 73 -30.84 -1.93 -8.48
CA SER A 73 -31.96 -1.05 -8.10
C SER A 73 -32.53 -0.25 -9.27
N VAL A 74 -31.74 -0.01 -10.31
CA VAL A 74 -32.16 0.82 -11.47
C VAL A 74 -32.56 -0.03 -12.66
N LYS A 75 -31.82 -1.10 -12.93
CA LYS A 75 -31.97 -1.90 -14.17
C LYS A 75 -32.58 -3.27 -13.93
N GLU A 76 -32.61 -3.74 -12.68
CA GLU A 76 -33.08 -5.09 -12.30
C GLU A 76 -32.38 -6.24 -13.09
N SER A 77 -31.18 -5.95 -13.64
CA SER A 77 -30.42 -6.91 -14.43
C SER A 77 -29.21 -7.42 -13.63
N TRP A 78 -29.23 -8.70 -13.31
CA TRP A 78 -28.16 -9.41 -12.59
C TRP A 78 -26.84 -9.40 -13.36
N GLU A 79 -26.89 -9.59 -14.68
CA GLU A 79 -25.71 -9.62 -15.56
C GLU A 79 -25.01 -8.25 -15.58
N GLU A 80 -25.79 -7.19 -15.79
CA GLU A 80 -25.23 -5.84 -15.81
C GLU A 80 -24.71 -5.41 -14.43
N ALA A 81 -25.39 -5.79 -13.35
CA ALA A 81 -24.96 -5.50 -11.99
C ALA A 81 -23.60 -6.18 -11.67
N TYR A 82 -23.48 -7.45 -12.07
CA TYR A 82 -22.23 -8.19 -11.91
C TYR A 82 -21.10 -7.58 -12.72
N ALA A 83 -21.33 -7.29 -14.01
CA ALA A 83 -20.33 -6.68 -14.89
C ALA A 83 -19.87 -5.29 -14.38
N ASN A 84 -20.80 -4.44 -13.94
CA ASN A 84 -20.49 -3.13 -13.36
C ASN A 84 -19.71 -3.25 -12.05
N GLY A 85 -20.04 -4.25 -11.22
CA GLY A 85 -19.31 -4.54 -9.99
C GLY A 85 -17.84 -4.88 -10.26
N LEU A 86 -17.56 -5.67 -11.28
CA LEU A 86 -16.20 -6.07 -11.65
C LEU A 86 -15.38 -4.99 -12.37
N ARG A 87 -15.95 -3.88 -12.74
CA ARG A 87 -15.28 -2.85 -13.55
C ARG A 87 -13.96 -2.33 -12.96
N LEU A 88 -13.83 -2.24 -11.63
CA LEU A 88 -12.60 -1.84 -10.93
C LEU A 88 -11.86 -3.02 -10.30
N ALA A 89 -12.24 -4.24 -10.64
CA ALA A 89 -11.57 -5.42 -10.14
C ALA A 89 -10.13 -5.53 -10.67
N PRO A 90 -9.19 -6.04 -9.85
CA PRO A 90 -7.84 -6.33 -10.31
C PRO A 90 -7.85 -7.34 -11.47
N LYS A 91 -6.88 -7.19 -12.39
CA LYS A 91 -6.78 -8.09 -13.57
C LYS A 91 -6.64 -9.57 -13.20
N SER A 92 -6.09 -9.89 -12.04
CA SER A 92 -6.03 -11.27 -11.54
C SER A 92 -7.42 -11.86 -11.32
N LEU A 93 -8.37 -11.06 -10.83
CA LEU A 93 -9.72 -11.50 -10.60
C LEU A 93 -10.52 -11.64 -11.90
N THR A 94 -10.37 -10.68 -12.84
CA THR A 94 -11.08 -10.77 -14.13
C THR A 94 -10.66 -11.98 -14.94
N GLN A 95 -9.41 -12.40 -14.88
CA GLN A 95 -8.94 -13.63 -15.54
C GLN A 95 -9.56 -14.90 -14.93
N GLU A 96 -9.69 -14.96 -13.61
CA GLU A 96 -10.34 -16.09 -12.93
C GLU A 96 -11.86 -16.10 -13.18
N THR A 97 -12.48 -14.95 -13.38
CA THR A 97 -13.93 -14.85 -13.67
C THR A 97 -14.27 -15.25 -15.11
N ASP A 98 -13.36 -15.15 -16.04
CA ASP A 98 -13.56 -15.63 -17.43
C ASP A 98 -13.71 -17.18 -17.47
N GLU A 99 -13.06 -17.91 -16.56
CA GLU A 99 -13.17 -19.37 -16.46
C GLU A 99 -14.54 -19.85 -15.95
N ILE A 100 -15.29 -18.99 -15.26
CA ILE A 100 -16.59 -19.31 -14.66
C ILE A 100 -17.78 -18.70 -15.43
N GLU A 101 -17.59 -18.28 -16.66
CA GLU A 101 -18.60 -17.60 -17.49
C GLU A 101 -19.86 -18.50 -17.71
N ASN A 102 -19.72 -19.82 -17.64
CA ASN A 102 -20.82 -20.77 -17.77
C ASN A 102 -21.65 -20.98 -16.48
N MET A 103 -21.24 -20.40 -15.34
CA MET A 103 -21.95 -20.49 -14.08
C MET A 103 -23.10 -19.48 -13.99
N THR A 104 -24.09 -19.77 -13.17
CA THR A 104 -25.13 -18.78 -12.82
C THR A 104 -24.52 -17.58 -12.09
N ILE A 105 -25.16 -16.43 -12.17
CA ILE A 105 -24.66 -15.19 -11.52
C ILE A 105 -24.47 -15.38 -10.01
N LEU A 106 -25.35 -16.12 -9.36
CA LEU A 106 -25.22 -16.41 -7.93
C LEU A 106 -24.00 -17.28 -7.61
N GLU A 107 -23.70 -18.26 -8.44
CA GLU A 107 -22.50 -19.08 -8.29
C GLU A 107 -21.25 -18.23 -8.50
N ARG A 108 -21.26 -17.32 -9.48
CA ARG A 108 -20.16 -16.37 -9.70
C ARG A 108 -19.98 -15.44 -8.50
N ILE A 109 -21.04 -14.92 -7.91
CA ILE A 109 -20.99 -14.09 -6.68
C ILE A 109 -20.42 -14.90 -5.52
N ASN A 110 -20.86 -16.16 -5.36
CA ASN A 110 -20.31 -17.05 -4.32
C ASN A 110 -18.84 -17.38 -4.53
N PHE A 111 -18.40 -17.55 -5.78
CA PHE A 111 -16.99 -17.76 -6.12
C PHE A 111 -16.11 -16.61 -5.66
N LEU A 112 -16.56 -15.35 -5.84
CA LEU A 112 -15.86 -14.16 -5.39
C LEU A 112 -15.66 -14.09 -3.87
N ARG A 113 -16.40 -14.88 -3.08
CA ARG A 113 -16.23 -14.97 -1.61
C ARG A 113 -14.85 -15.47 -1.22
N SER A 114 -14.25 -16.38 -2.00
CA SER A 114 -12.89 -16.88 -1.75
C SER A 114 -11.84 -15.82 -1.99
N TYR A 115 -12.08 -14.92 -2.95
CA TYR A 115 -11.19 -13.84 -3.31
C TYR A 115 -11.28 -12.63 -2.37
N PHE A 116 -12.49 -12.14 -2.11
CA PHE A 116 -12.66 -10.98 -1.24
C PHE A 116 -12.45 -11.31 0.24
N ASN A 117 -12.87 -12.47 0.71
CA ASN A 117 -12.73 -12.97 2.09
C ASN A 117 -12.94 -11.91 3.20
N LEU A 118 -13.88 -10.99 3.00
CA LEU A 118 -14.25 -9.91 3.92
C LEU A 118 -15.60 -10.20 4.58
N ALA A 119 -15.76 -9.82 5.84
CA ALA A 119 -17.04 -10.00 6.56
C ALA A 119 -18.20 -9.29 5.84
N ILE A 120 -17.95 -8.09 5.32
CA ILE A 120 -18.96 -7.31 4.58
C ILE A 120 -19.40 -8.00 3.29
N TYR A 121 -18.51 -8.73 2.61
CA TYR A 121 -18.87 -9.50 1.43
C TYR A 121 -19.76 -10.70 1.78
N LYS A 122 -19.54 -11.32 2.94
CA LYS A 122 -20.41 -12.39 3.45
C LYS A 122 -21.81 -11.84 3.75
N MET A 123 -21.90 -10.63 4.35
CA MET A 123 -23.20 -9.96 4.58
C MET A 123 -23.89 -9.63 3.26
N PHE A 124 -23.14 -9.17 2.25
CA PHE A 124 -23.67 -8.91 0.91
C PHE A 124 -24.29 -10.18 0.30
N ILE A 125 -23.59 -11.33 0.33
CA ILE A 125 -24.14 -12.61 -0.18
C ILE A 125 -25.46 -12.94 0.52
N ASN A 126 -25.52 -12.81 1.84
CA ASN A 126 -26.75 -13.10 2.60
C ASN A 126 -27.91 -12.21 2.16
N ILE A 127 -27.64 -10.91 1.90
CA ILE A 127 -28.67 -9.97 1.39
C ILE A 127 -29.11 -10.38 -0.02
N ILE A 128 -28.21 -10.79 -0.87
CA ILE A 128 -28.51 -11.26 -2.23
C ILE A 128 -29.40 -12.51 -2.21
N VAL A 129 -29.09 -13.48 -1.36
CA VAL A 129 -29.92 -14.68 -1.17
C VAL A 129 -31.31 -14.31 -0.65
N LEU A 130 -31.38 -13.43 0.35
CA LEU A 130 -32.65 -12.95 0.90
C LEU A 130 -33.48 -12.23 -0.17
N TYR A 131 -32.85 -11.39 -0.98
CA TYR A 131 -33.51 -10.69 -2.09
C TYR A 131 -34.06 -11.66 -3.12
N GLN A 132 -33.31 -12.72 -3.43
CA GLN A 132 -33.78 -13.76 -4.37
C GLN A 132 -34.97 -14.55 -3.84
N GLU A 133 -34.97 -14.88 -2.54
CA GLU A 133 -36.04 -15.70 -1.92
C GLU A 133 -37.32 -14.91 -1.66
N GLN A 134 -37.19 -13.66 -1.21
CA GLN A 134 -38.34 -12.85 -0.75
C GLN A 134 -38.76 -11.77 -1.74
N GLY A 135 -37.89 -11.42 -2.68
CA GLY A 135 -38.07 -10.27 -3.55
C GLY A 135 -37.97 -8.94 -2.79
N GLY A 136 -38.63 -7.92 -3.31
CA GLY A 136 -38.67 -6.61 -2.68
C GLY A 136 -37.72 -5.60 -3.30
N ASN A 137 -37.34 -4.57 -2.53
CA ASN A 137 -36.44 -3.53 -3.01
C ASN A 137 -35.04 -3.78 -2.47
N ILE A 138 -34.10 -4.14 -3.36
CA ILE A 138 -32.70 -4.45 -3.00
C ILE A 138 -32.01 -3.27 -2.31
N LEU A 139 -32.36 -2.03 -2.67
CA LEU A 139 -31.80 -0.82 -2.07
C LEU A 139 -32.16 -0.71 -0.59
N VAL A 140 -33.42 -1.03 -0.24
CA VAL A 140 -33.88 -1.02 1.15
C VAL A 140 -33.21 -2.13 1.94
N LEU A 141 -33.12 -3.34 1.37
CA LEU A 141 -32.47 -4.50 2.02
C LEU A 141 -30.99 -4.28 2.26
N SER A 142 -30.32 -3.56 1.36
CA SER A 142 -28.87 -3.32 1.42
C SER A 142 -28.47 -1.94 1.92
N GLU A 143 -29.43 -1.09 2.36
CA GLU A 143 -29.14 0.29 2.75
C GLU A 143 -28.05 0.39 3.83
N SER A 144 -28.15 -0.40 4.87
CA SER A 144 -27.17 -0.42 5.95
C SER A 144 -25.79 -0.89 5.44
N LEU A 145 -25.76 -1.90 4.56
CA LEU A 145 -24.54 -2.43 3.96
C LEU A 145 -23.86 -1.39 3.06
N VAL A 146 -24.60 -0.73 2.17
CA VAL A 146 -24.09 0.32 1.28
C VAL A 146 -23.55 1.50 2.06
N ARG A 147 -24.24 1.90 3.13
CA ARG A 147 -23.79 2.96 4.03
C ARG A 147 -22.48 2.59 4.72
N GLU A 148 -22.35 1.34 5.19
CA GLU A 148 -21.13 0.83 5.79
C GLU A 148 -20.00 0.76 4.78
N CYS A 149 -20.24 0.24 3.57
CA CYS A 149 -19.28 0.25 2.46
C CYS A 149 -18.71 1.65 2.21
N THR A 150 -19.61 2.64 2.07
CA THR A 150 -19.22 4.03 1.80
C THR A 150 -18.40 4.61 2.96
N ARG A 151 -18.78 4.30 4.21
CA ARG A 151 -18.06 4.73 5.41
C ARG A 151 -16.63 4.16 5.43
N VAL A 152 -16.48 2.86 5.21
CA VAL A 152 -15.16 2.20 5.25
C VAL A 152 -14.28 2.64 4.08
N GLU A 153 -14.85 2.78 2.87
CA GLU A 153 -14.13 3.30 1.71
C GLU A 153 -13.58 4.70 1.98
N LYS A 154 -14.40 5.58 2.57
CA LYS A 154 -13.97 6.92 2.98
C LYS A 154 -12.86 6.87 4.02
N THR A 155 -13.01 6.07 5.07
CA THR A 155 -12.00 5.91 6.13
C THR A 155 -10.69 5.35 5.57
N LEU A 156 -10.76 4.37 4.66
CA LEU A 156 -9.58 3.81 3.99
C LEU A 156 -8.86 4.89 3.17
N SER A 157 -9.59 5.66 2.37
CA SER A 157 -9.04 6.77 1.57
C SER A 157 -8.38 7.84 2.45
N GLU A 158 -9.02 8.22 3.55
CA GLU A 158 -8.47 9.16 4.54
C GLU A 158 -7.21 8.60 5.20
N SER A 159 -7.20 7.33 5.61
CA SER A 159 -6.05 6.67 6.22
C SER A 159 -4.86 6.60 5.26
N VAL A 160 -5.08 6.26 3.99
CA VAL A 160 -4.04 6.28 2.96
C VAL A 160 -3.50 7.70 2.74
N SER A 161 -4.38 8.70 2.70
CA SER A 161 -3.99 10.11 2.53
C SER A 161 -3.13 10.61 3.71
N ILE A 162 -3.56 10.32 4.95
CA ILE A 162 -2.80 10.65 6.17
C ILE A 162 -1.45 9.94 6.18
N GLY A 163 -1.42 8.66 5.82
CA GLY A 163 -0.17 7.90 5.71
C GLY A 163 0.80 8.50 4.70
N ASN A 164 0.32 8.89 3.52
CA ASN A 164 1.13 9.53 2.49
C ASN A 164 1.67 10.90 2.97
N ARG A 165 0.87 11.67 3.71
CA ARG A 165 1.31 12.94 4.31
C ARG A 165 2.43 12.71 5.33
N HIS A 166 2.27 11.75 6.25
CA HIS A 166 3.32 11.42 7.21
C HIS A 166 4.59 10.89 6.53
N LEU A 167 4.45 10.13 5.43
CA LEU A 167 5.60 9.71 4.64
C LEU A 167 6.33 10.91 4.05
N ALA A 168 5.60 11.89 3.49
CA ALA A 168 6.21 13.10 2.96
C ALA A 168 6.92 13.91 4.05
N GLU A 169 6.29 14.12 5.20
CA GLU A 169 6.88 14.80 6.36
C GLU A 169 8.17 14.09 6.83
N PHE A 170 8.15 12.78 6.93
CA PHE A 170 9.31 11.97 7.29
C PHE A 170 10.45 12.13 6.27
N LEU A 171 10.15 12.08 4.97
CA LEU A 171 11.14 12.25 3.92
C LEU A 171 11.74 13.65 3.91
N VAL A 172 10.94 14.70 4.15
CA VAL A 172 11.42 16.09 4.23
C VAL A 172 12.39 16.27 5.41
N LEU A 173 12.09 15.71 6.59
CA LEU A 173 12.99 15.76 7.74
C LEU A 173 14.34 15.09 7.46
N TRP A 174 14.33 13.94 6.81
CA TRP A 174 15.56 13.23 6.45
C TRP A 174 16.33 13.93 5.33
N LEU A 175 15.64 14.51 4.36
CA LEU A 175 16.26 15.30 3.30
C LEU A 175 16.97 16.52 3.89
N LEU A 176 16.36 17.19 4.87
CA LEU A 176 16.99 18.28 5.61
C LEU A 176 18.23 17.79 6.36
N SER A 177 18.19 16.63 7.00
CA SER A 177 19.32 16.03 7.70
C SER A 177 20.49 15.71 6.77
N PHE A 178 20.22 15.17 5.58
CA PHE A 178 21.23 14.96 4.55
C PHE A 178 21.81 16.27 4.04
N PHE A 179 20.96 17.28 3.85
CA PHE A 179 21.39 18.62 3.44
C PHE A 179 22.34 19.23 4.46
N ILE A 180 22.02 19.14 5.75
CA ILE A 180 22.90 19.65 6.82
C ILE A 180 24.24 18.92 6.81
N LEU A 181 24.26 17.59 6.64
CA LEU A 181 25.50 16.82 6.57
C LEU A 181 26.39 17.31 5.43
N ILE A 182 25.81 17.49 4.24
CA ILE A 182 26.52 17.98 3.05
C ILE A 182 26.97 19.44 3.25
N PHE A 183 26.09 20.29 3.80
CA PHE A 183 26.41 21.68 4.08
C PHE A 183 27.60 21.81 5.04
N LEU A 184 27.63 21.06 6.13
CA LEU A 184 28.75 21.04 7.06
C LEU A 184 30.07 20.64 6.37
N ARG A 185 30.00 19.70 5.42
CA ARG A 185 31.15 19.29 4.63
C ARG A 185 31.77 20.46 3.82
N PHE A 186 30.90 21.26 3.19
CA PHE A 186 31.34 22.38 2.35
C PHE A 186 31.67 23.64 3.15
N ALA A 187 30.84 23.97 4.14
CA ALA A 187 31.00 25.16 4.96
C ALA A 187 32.22 25.10 5.90
N LEU A 188 32.53 23.91 6.42
CA LEU A 188 33.65 23.66 7.35
C LEU A 188 34.71 22.76 6.74
N SER A 189 35.04 22.94 5.47
CA SER A 189 35.86 22.01 4.68
C SER A 189 37.20 21.65 5.33
N GLN A 190 37.91 22.61 5.93
CA GLN A 190 39.20 22.38 6.58
C GLN A 190 39.07 21.49 7.82
N PHE A 191 38.15 21.82 8.70
CA PHE A 191 37.83 20.98 9.88
C PHE A 191 37.35 19.61 9.50
N TYR A 192 36.46 19.56 8.54
CA TYR A 192 35.86 18.29 8.09
C TYR A 192 36.89 17.35 7.48
N THR A 193 37.84 17.84 6.70
CA THR A 193 38.92 17.03 6.12
C THR A 193 39.85 16.46 7.19
N GLN A 194 40.13 17.19 8.26
CA GLN A 194 40.89 16.67 9.39
C GLN A 194 40.10 15.61 10.16
N MET A 195 38.81 15.82 10.38
CA MET A 195 37.97 14.88 11.10
C MET A 195 37.71 13.58 10.33
N ILE A 196 37.56 13.64 9.01
CA ILE A 196 37.24 12.45 8.19
C ILE A 196 38.44 11.49 8.05
N SER A 197 39.64 11.97 8.36
CA SER A 197 40.81 11.07 8.46
C SER A 197 40.75 10.15 9.70
N SER A 198 39.87 10.48 10.67
CA SER A 198 39.65 9.67 11.85
C SER A 198 38.63 8.53 11.55
N PRO A 199 38.95 7.27 11.90
CA PRO A 199 38.05 6.15 11.73
C PRO A 199 36.72 6.32 12.52
N LEU A 200 36.75 7.08 13.61
CA LEU A 200 35.56 7.38 14.40
C LEU A 200 34.55 8.24 13.61
N MET A 201 35.01 9.21 12.84
CA MET A 201 34.11 10.04 12.02
C MET A 201 33.47 9.25 10.89
N ILE A 202 34.23 8.35 10.28
CA ILE A 202 33.70 7.42 9.26
C ILE A 202 32.63 6.51 9.86
N ALA A 203 32.85 5.99 11.07
CA ALA A 203 31.88 5.17 11.79
C ALA A 203 30.60 5.97 12.13
N LEU A 204 30.72 7.23 12.55
CA LEU A 204 29.58 8.11 12.83
C LEU A 204 28.74 8.37 11.57
N ILE A 205 29.39 8.69 10.44
CA ILE A 205 28.69 8.92 9.18
C ILE A 205 28.00 7.63 8.72
N SER A 206 28.67 6.50 8.76
CA SER A 206 28.07 5.20 8.40
C SER A 206 26.91 4.85 9.33
N GLY A 207 27.05 5.11 10.64
CA GLY A 207 25.99 4.94 11.63
C GLY A 207 24.76 5.80 11.34
N PHE A 208 24.94 7.04 10.88
CA PHE A 208 23.85 7.93 10.48
C PHE A 208 23.00 7.30 9.35
N TYR A 209 23.62 6.71 8.33
CA TYR A 209 22.90 6.02 7.25
C TYR A 209 22.20 4.75 7.71
N LEU A 210 22.79 4.02 8.67
CA LEU A 210 22.14 2.85 9.28
C LEU A 210 20.92 3.26 10.13
N ILE A 211 21.02 4.35 10.88
CA ILE A 211 19.88 4.91 11.65
C ILE A 211 18.74 5.30 10.71
N PHE A 212 19.07 5.91 9.57
CA PHE A 212 18.07 6.22 8.56
C PHE A 212 17.37 4.96 8.02
N LEU A 213 18.11 3.91 7.73
CA LEU A 213 17.56 2.62 7.28
C LEU A 213 16.62 2.01 8.33
N ILE A 214 17.01 2.03 9.61
CA ILE A 214 16.20 1.54 10.72
C ILE A 214 14.94 2.40 10.86
N SER A 215 15.05 3.71 10.76
CA SER A 215 13.93 4.66 10.83
C SER A 215 12.90 4.42 9.73
N ILE A 216 13.36 4.21 8.49
CA ILE A 216 12.48 3.80 7.37
C ILE A 216 11.79 2.47 7.67
N HIS A 217 12.51 1.50 8.22
CA HIS A 217 11.93 0.20 8.55
C HIS A 217 10.79 0.33 9.57
N LEU A 218 11.03 1.04 10.66
CA LEU A 218 10.03 1.26 11.71
C LEU A 218 8.82 2.05 11.17
N PHE A 219 9.08 3.08 10.35
CA PHE A 219 8.03 3.84 9.70
C PHE A 219 7.15 2.94 8.81
N LEU A 220 7.76 2.14 7.94
CA LEU A 220 7.03 1.24 7.05
C LEU A 220 6.26 0.17 7.80
N LEU A 221 6.81 -0.38 8.90
CA LEU A 221 6.09 -1.32 9.75
C LEU A 221 4.82 -0.68 10.32
N LYS A 222 4.92 0.54 10.85
CA LYS A 222 3.78 1.28 11.39
C LYS A 222 2.77 1.63 10.30
N TYR A 223 3.24 2.13 9.16
CA TYR A 223 2.39 2.50 8.02
C TYR A 223 1.60 1.30 7.48
N THR A 224 2.25 0.14 7.30
CA THR A 224 1.59 -1.07 6.78
C THR A 224 0.69 -1.76 7.81
N SER A 225 0.86 -1.52 9.11
CA SER A 225 0.03 -2.11 10.17
C SER A 225 -1.25 -1.33 10.45
N LEU A 226 -1.23 0.00 10.30
CA LEU A 226 -2.34 0.88 10.66
C LEU A 226 -3.58 0.72 9.77
N SER A 227 -3.41 0.35 8.50
CA SER A 227 -4.53 0.26 7.56
C SER A 227 -5.29 -1.06 7.55
N ILE A 228 -4.86 -2.05 8.32
CA ILE A 228 -5.40 -3.43 8.30
C ILE A 228 -6.07 -3.81 9.63
N LYS A 229 -5.93 -3.03 10.69
CA LYS A 229 -6.42 -3.37 12.04
C LYS A 229 -7.94 -3.30 12.19
N GLU A 230 -8.65 -2.62 11.31
CA GLU A 230 -10.11 -2.43 11.47
C GLU A 230 -10.96 -3.66 11.06
N ASP A 231 -10.44 -4.54 10.19
CA ASP A 231 -11.24 -5.68 9.70
C ASP A 231 -11.09 -6.98 10.52
N SER A 232 -10.13 -7.06 11.45
CA SER A 232 -9.89 -8.28 12.24
C SER A 232 -10.40 -8.26 13.67
N GLU A 233 -10.80 -7.09 14.21
CA GLU A 233 -11.28 -6.97 15.61
C GLU A 233 -12.82 -6.96 15.76
N ASN A 234 -13.58 -7.01 14.66
CA ASN A 234 -15.05 -7.01 14.70
C ASN A 234 -15.67 -8.36 14.24
N VAL A 235 -15.02 -9.48 14.48
CA VAL A 235 -15.61 -10.83 14.31
C VAL A 235 -15.70 -11.53 15.65
#